data_91a4bfb3f54bf85f82c69f54a4bfb312
#
_entry.id   91a4bfb3f54bf85f82c69f54a4bfb312
#
_cell.length_a   1.000
_cell.length_b   1.000
_cell.length_c   1.000
_cell.angle_alpha   90.00
_cell.angle_beta   90.00
_cell.angle_gamma   90.00
#
_symmetry.space_group_name_H-M   'P 1'
#
loop_
_entity.id
_entity.type
_entity.pdbx_description
1 polymer ?
#
loop_
_entity_poly.entity_id
_entity_poly.type
_entity_poly.pdbx_seq_one_letter_code
_entity_poly.pdbx_strand_id
1 'polypeptide(L)'
;MNNTTYAQPRAPIRPGSSEHTTLVTGSKIATILGISPYKTTVELWHQMRGESEPEEATTAMMRGTIQESGILGWFFQVLRPDIEQVSGETTVTRPDLPWAAANPDAVGTEDGNTIFVEAKSIARAKNSDGIHTEADEWGEPGTDEIPLYYYVQVLWQMHMTHGPEGERVTRTYVVKHGPWVDQYDVYPIDYNPQMGHTLETKTKAFFDSLTLPQCPYPIEDRAGIHKFFAKLNPDIEPDYEWEVSQGDAVDYLTAKTDRADAQAREDGAKARILKAMGTARTATCNGHTIGYRRTTKKGVSLYPPQKLPTITQITTK
;
A
#
# COMPACT_ATOMS: atom_id res chain seq x y z
N MET A 1 -42.77 -1.57 -2.64
CA MET A 1 -41.78 -2.60 -2.32
C MET A 1 -40.82 -2.64 -3.50
N ASN A 2 -39.78 -1.81 -3.44
CA ASN A 2 -38.76 -1.79 -4.48
C ASN A 2 -37.76 -2.89 -4.16
N ASN A 3 -37.81 -3.97 -4.91
CA ASN A 3 -36.75 -4.98 -4.93
C ASN A 3 -35.53 -4.36 -5.64
N THR A 4 -34.70 -3.67 -4.91
CA THR A 4 -33.41 -3.19 -5.38
C THR A 4 -32.50 -4.42 -5.45
N THR A 5 -32.35 -4.97 -6.65
CA THR A 5 -31.45 -6.12 -6.89
C THR A 5 -30.03 -5.57 -7.01
N TYR A 6 -29.36 -5.36 -5.87
CA TYR A 6 -27.91 -5.35 -5.91
C TYR A 6 -27.42 -6.64 -6.55
N ALA A 7 -26.32 -6.59 -7.28
CA ALA A 7 -25.55 -7.80 -7.52
C ALA A 7 -25.44 -8.51 -6.16
N GLN A 8 -26.10 -9.65 -6.00
CA GLN A 8 -26.53 -10.23 -4.71
C GLN A 8 -25.48 -10.01 -3.61
N PRO A 9 -25.81 -9.35 -2.48
CA PRO A 9 -24.88 -9.21 -1.39
C PRO A 9 -24.50 -10.61 -0.92
N ARG A 10 -23.30 -11.02 -1.27
CA ARG A 10 -22.71 -12.28 -0.86
C ARG A 10 -22.08 -12.05 0.50
N ALA A 11 -22.04 -13.09 1.33
CA ALA A 11 -21.25 -13.02 2.57
C ALA A 11 -19.82 -12.57 2.24
N PRO A 12 -19.20 -11.69 3.07
CA PRO A 12 -17.90 -11.12 2.78
C PRO A 12 -16.86 -12.20 2.45
N ILE A 13 -16.17 -12.06 1.32
CA ILE A 13 -15.04 -12.91 0.96
C ILE A 13 -13.89 -12.52 1.88
N ARG A 14 -13.63 -13.35 2.88
CA ARG A 14 -12.61 -13.04 3.90
C ARG A 14 -11.22 -12.94 3.29
N PRO A 15 -10.46 -11.88 3.59
CA PRO A 15 -9.05 -11.79 3.23
C PRO A 15 -8.27 -13.06 3.63
N GLY A 16 -7.45 -13.59 2.71
CA GLY A 16 -6.68 -14.82 2.92
C GLY A 16 -7.44 -16.13 2.74
N SER A 17 -8.76 -16.13 2.48
CA SER A 17 -9.47 -17.34 2.08
C SER A 17 -9.03 -17.82 0.68
N SER A 18 -9.23 -19.10 0.38
CA SER A 18 -8.95 -19.65 -0.95
C SER A 18 -9.68 -18.91 -2.05
N GLU A 19 -10.93 -18.53 -1.83
CA GLU A 19 -11.72 -17.72 -2.77
C GLU A 19 -11.12 -16.33 -2.97
N HIS A 20 -10.73 -15.63 -1.87
CA HIS A 20 -10.06 -14.34 -1.96
C HIS A 20 -8.74 -14.42 -2.75
N THR A 21 -7.99 -15.52 -2.58
CA THR A 21 -6.71 -15.71 -3.28
C THR A 21 -6.89 -15.79 -4.78
N THR A 22 -7.95 -16.43 -5.27
CA THR A 22 -8.18 -16.67 -6.70
C THR A 22 -8.87 -15.54 -7.44
N LEU A 23 -9.52 -14.60 -6.73
CA LEU A 23 -10.24 -13.48 -7.35
C LEU A 23 -9.38 -12.20 -7.38
N VAL A 24 -9.57 -11.38 -8.41
CA VAL A 24 -9.08 -9.99 -8.44
C VAL A 24 -10.01 -9.14 -7.58
N THR A 25 -9.50 -8.68 -6.44
CA THR A 25 -10.24 -7.84 -5.48
C THR A 25 -9.68 -6.42 -5.45
N GLY A 26 -10.44 -5.46 -4.90
CA GLY A 26 -10.04 -4.04 -4.83
C GLY A 26 -8.64 -3.83 -4.25
N SER A 27 -8.27 -4.56 -3.20
CA SER A 27 -6.95 -4.48 -2.56
C SER A 27 -5.78 -4.96 -3.44
N LYS A 28 -6.04 -5.71 -4.51
CA LYS A 28 -5.03 -6.20 -5.45
C LYS A 28 -4.77 -5.24 -6.62
N ILE A 29 -5.68 -4.30 -6.89
CA ILE A 29 -5.63 -3.44 -8.08
C ILE A 29 -4.33 -2.66 -8.15
N ALA A 30 -3.95 -1.99 -7.07
CA ALA A 30 -2.71 -1.22 -7.01
C ALA A 30 -1.47 -2.08 -7.31
N THR A 31 -1.45 -3.32 -6.83
CA THR A 31 -0.37 -4.28 -7.08
C THR A 31 -0.33 -4.71 -8.56
N ILE A 32 -1.48 -4.98 -9.16
CA ILE A 32 -1.59 -5.33 -10.59
C ILE A 32 -1.08 -4.20 -11.48
N LEU A 33 -1.30 -2.94 -11.05
CA LEU A 33 -0.85 -1.76 -11.77
C LEU A 33 0.63 -1.39 -11.51
N GLY A 34 1.33 -2.10 -10.62
CA GLY A 34 2.72 -1.80 -10.23
C GLY A 34 2.88 -0.54 -9.38
N ILE A 35 1.81 -0.03 -8.76
CA ILE A 35 1.82 1.20 -7.94
C ILE A 35 1.65 0.92 -6.44
N SER A 36 1.55 -0.34 -6.03
CA SER A 36 1.44 -0.72 -4.62
C SER A 36 2.76 -0.49 -3.88
N PRO A 37 2.77 0.23 -2.73
CA PRO A 37 3.96 0.33 -1.91
C PRO A 37 4.25 -0.95 -1.10
N TYR A 38 3.34 -1.92 -1.10
CA TYR A 38 3.38 -3.09 -0.22
C TYR A 38 3.81 -4.38 -0.89
N LYS A 39 3.44 -4.58 -2.16
CA LYS A 39 3.65 -5.85 -2.90
C LYS A 39 3.91 -5.58 -4.38
N THR A 40 4.78 -6.36 -5.00
CA THR A 40 5.06 -6.29 -6.43
C THR A 40 4.07 -7.12 -7.24
N THR A 41 3.95 -6.81 -8.53
CA THR A 41 3.08 -7.58 -9.46
C THR A 41 3.53 -9.04 -9.56
N VAL A 42 4.84 -9.30 -9.52
CA VAL A 42 5.41 -10.66 -9.53
C VAL A 42 5.00 -11.45 -8.29
N GLU A 43 5.13 -10.86 -7.09
CA GLU A 43 4.72 -11.51 -5.84
C GLU A 43 3.23 -11.87 -5.86
N LEU A 44 2.37 -10.96 -6.35
CA LEU A 44 0.93 -11.21 -6.46
C LEU A 44 0.63 -12.32 -7.48
N TRP A 45 1.34 -12.34 -8.62
CA TRP A 45 1.15 -13.36 -9.64
C TRP A 45 1.41 -14.77 -9.11
N HIS A 46 2.53 -14.99 -8.43
CA HIS A 46 2.85 -16.27 -7.79
C HIS A 46 1.87 -16.61 -6.66
N GLN A 47 1.45 -15.62 -5.87
CA GLN A 47 0.48 -15.81 -4.80
C GLN A 47 -0.89 -16.27 -5.34
N MET A 48 -1.39 -15.65 -6.41
CA MET A 48 -2.69 -16.01 -6.99
C MET A 48 -2.68 -17.38 -7.68
N ARG A 49 -1.52 -17.88 -8.06
CA ARG A 49 -1.32 -19.25 -8.56
C ARG A 49 -1.15 -20.29 -7.45
N GLY A 50 -1.07 -19.87 -6.18
CA GLY A 50 -0.82 -20.76 -5.06
C GLY A 50 0.62 -21.29 -5.00
N GLU A 51 1.56 -20.60 -5.63
CA GLU A 51 2.99 -20.95 -5.67
C GLU A 51 3.79 -20.36 -4.51
N SER A 52 3.17 -19.52 -3.69
CA SER A 52 3.76 -18.94 -2.48
C SER A 52 2.85 -19.14 -1.27
N GLU A 53 3.48 -19.27 -0.09
CA GLU A 53 2.73 -19.31 1.17
C GLU A 53 1.91 -18.03 1.38
N PRO A 54 0.74 -18.14 2.04
CA PRO A 54 -0.04 -16.98 2.43
C PRO A 54 0.80 -16.01 3.28
N GLU A 55 0.61 -14.71 3.06
CA GLU A 55 1.29 -13.69 3.83
C GLU A 55 0.74 -13.66 5.27
N GLU A 56 1.63 -13.67 6.25
CA GLU A 56 1.25 -13.49 7.64
C GLU A 56 0.74 -12.06 7.87
N ALA A 57 -0.35 -11.93 8.63
CA ALA A 57 -0.91 -10.63 8.96
C ALA A 57 0.10 -9.78 9.75
N THR A 58 0.48 -8.65 9.22
CA THR A 58 1.36 -7.70 9.91
C THR A 58 0.61 -6.99 11.04
N THR A 59 1.36 -6.42 12.00
CA THR A 59 0.76 -5.58 13.07
C THR A 59 -0.06 -4.42 12.49
N ALA A 60 0.37 -3.84 11.37
CA ALA A 60 -0.36 -2.77 10.69
C ALA A 60 -1.71 -3.27 10.15
N MET A 61 -1.73 -4.43 9.49
CA MET A 61 -2.97 -5.05 8.99
C MET A 61 -3.93 -5.39 10.13
N MET A 62 -3.43 -6.03 11.20
CA MET A 62 -4.25 -6.33 12.39
C MET A 62 -4.83 -5.07 13.03
N ARG A 63 -4.04 -3.99 13.14
CA ARG A 63 -4.52 -2.71 13.66
C ARG A 63 -5.62 -2.14 12.76
N GLY A 64 -5.44 -2.15 11.44
CA GLY A 64 -6.43 -1.70 10.47
C GLY A 64 -7.77 -2.40 10.69
N THR A 65 -7.76 -3.73 10.70
CA THR A 65 -8.97 -4.54 10.92
C THR A 65 -9.66 -4.25 12.26
N ILE A 66 -8.87 -4.07 13.34
CA ILE A 66 -9.45 -3.76 14.66
C ILE A 66 -10.08 -2.36 14.70
N GLN A 67 -9.49 -1.37 14.04
CA GLN A 67 -9.95 0.01 14.06
C GLN A 67 -11.08 0.31 13.07
N GLU A 68 -11.24 -0.49 12.03
CA GLU A 68 -12.20 -0.30 10.94
C GLU A 68 -13.62 -0.01 11.43
N SER A 69 -14.16 -0.87 12.31
CA SER A 69 -15.51 -0.68 12.86
C SER A 69 -15.66 0.61 13.65
N GLY A 70 -14.62 1.04 14.35
CA GLY A 70 -14.61 2.32 15.08
C GLY A 70 -14.59 3.53 14.13
N ILE A 71 -13.81 3.45 13.04
CA ILE A 71 -13.75 4.49 12.01
C ILE A 71 -15.09 4.64 11.31
N LEU A 72 -15.70 3.54 10.91
CA LEU A 72 -17.02 3.51 10.28
C LEU A 72 -18.10 4.05 11.23
N GLY A 73 -18.10 3.61 12.50
CA GLY A 73 -19.02 4.11 13.51
C GLY A 73 -18.89 5.64 13.71
N TRP A 74 -17.66 6.15 13.74
CA TRP A 74 -17.42 7.59 13.84
C TRP A 74 -17.91 8.35 12.61
N PHE A 75 -17.71 7.80 11.40
CA PHE A 75 -18.22 8.39 10.17
C PHE A 75 -19.74 8.56 10.19
N PHE A 76 -20.48 7.48 10.40
CA PHE A 76 -21.94 7.50 10.34
C PHE A 76 -22.61 8.23 11.53
N GLN A 77 -21.97 8.22 12.71
CA GLN A 77 -22.61 8.81 13.90
C GLN A 77 -22.20 10.26 14.16
N VAL A 78 -21.00 10.68 13.71
CA VAL A 78 -20.43 11.98 14.08
C VAL A 78 -20.12 12.84 12.87
N LEU A 79 -19.42 12.29 11.85
CA LEU A 79 -18.99 13.10 10.71
C LEU A 79 -20.11 13.31 9.69
N ARG A 80 -20.87 12.26 9.41
CA ARG A 80 -21.96 12.26 8.43
C ARG A 80 -23.20 11.54 8.97
N PRO A 81 -23.82 12.08 10.03
CA PRO A 81 -25.04 11.51 10.60
C PRO A 81 -26.27 11.65 9.68
N ASP A 82 -26.14 12.39 8.59
CA ASP A 82 -27.10 12.51 7.49
C ASP A 82 -27.11 11.31 6.54
N ILE A 83 -26.06 10.47 6.57
CA ILE A 83 -25.94 9.25 5.76
C ILE A 83 -26.44 8.06 6.59
N GLU A 84 -27.45 7.36 6.09
CA GLU A 84 -27.94 6.13 6.71
C GLU A 84 -27.01 4.95 6.38
N GLN A 85 -26.50 4.26 7.38
CA GLN A 85 -25.76 3.01 7.18
C GLN A 85 -26.73 1.87 6.84
N VAL A 86 -26.55 1.27 5.65
CA VAL A 86 -27.40 0.16 5.16
C VAL A 86 -26.79 -1.18 5.56
N SER A 87 -25.47 -1.35 5.40
CA SER A 87 -24.75 -2.56 5.82
C SER A 87 -23.29 -2.25 6.17
N GLY A 88 -22.62 -3.20 6.83
CA GLY A 88 -21.17 -3.24 6.96
C GLY A 88 -20.52 -3.85 5.72
N GLU A 89 -19.36 -4.47 5.91
CA GLU A 89 -18.61 -5.15 4.85
C GLU A 89 -19.53 -6.05 4.00
N THR A 90 -19.45 -5.89 2.69
CA THR A 90 -20.23 -6.68 1.73
C THR A 90 -19.37 -7.04 0.53
N THR A 91 -19.66 -8.16 -0.12
CA THR A 91 -18.99 -8.52 -1.38
C THR A 91 -19.87 -8.18 -2.56
N VAL A 92 -19.32 -7.40 -3.48
CA VAL A 92 -19.91 -7.08 -4.79
C VAL A 92 -19.26 -7.94 -5.86
N THR A 93 -20.07 -8.63 -6.65
CA THR A 93 -19.64 -9.44 -7.80
C THR A 93 -20.43 -9.05 -9.04
N ARG A 94 -19.83 -9.25 -10.21
CA ARG A 94 -20.49 -9.05 -11.50
C ARG A 94 -20.55 -10.38 -12.28
N PRO A 95 -21.71 -10.79 -12.80
CA PRO A 95 -21.83 -12.04 -13.58
C PRO A 95 -20.94 -12.06 -14.83
N ASP A 96 -20.72 -10.90 -15.45
CA ASP A 96 -19.85 -10.72 -16.62
C ASP A 96 -18.36 -10.67 -16.28
N LEU A 97 -18.00 -10.53 -14.99
CA LEU A 97 -16.62 -10.56 -14.47
C LEU A 97 -16.46 -11.62 -13.36
N PRO A 98 -16.65 -12.92 -13.66
CA PRO A 98 -16.67 -13.99 -12.63
C PRO A 98 -15.31 -14.19 -11.93
N TRP A 99 -14.24 -13.60 -12.46
CA TRP A 99 -12.89 -13.62 -11.92
C TRP A 99 -12.61 -12.46 -10.96
N ALA A 100 -13.57 -11.58 -10.72
CA ALA A 100 -13.41 -10.33 -9.99
C ALA A 100 -14.42 -10.18 -8.86
N ALA A 101 -14.05 -9.47 -7.83
CA ALA A 101 -14.91 -9.07 -6.72
C ALA A 101 -14.45 -7.74 -6.10
N ALA A 102 -15.31 -7.15 -5.27
CA ALA A 102 -14.99 -6.00 -4.45
C ALA A 102 -15.63 -6.12 -3.08
N ASN A 103 -14.93 -5.63 -2.06
CA ASN A 103 -15.39 -5.61 -0.69
C ASN A 103 -15.26 -4.18 -0.17
N PRO A 104 -16.28 -3.32 -0.30
CA PRO A 104 -16.34 -2.08 0.45
C PRO A 104 -16.59 -2.36 1.93
N ASP A 105 -16.00 -1.55 2.81
CA ASP A 105 -16.08 -1.74 4.25
C ASP A 105 -17.48 -1.44 4.80
N ALA A 106 -18.22 -0.53 4.16
CA ALA A 106 -19.64 -0.30 4.45
C ALA A 106 -20.40 0.24 3.24
N VAL A 107 -21.72 0.08 3.29
CA VAL A 107 -22.69 0.63 2.35
C VAL A 107 -23.60 1.59 3.10
N GLY A 108 -23.84 2.77 2.53
CA GLY A 108 -24.75 3.77 3.05
C GLY A 108 -25.71 4.31 1.98
N THR A 109 -26.66 5.13 2.42
CA THR A 109 -27.56 5.87 1.55
C THR A 109 -27.46 7.36 1.85
N GLU A 110 -27.17 8.15 0.80
CA GLU A 110 -27.12 9.61 0.82
C GLU A 110 -28.11 10.15 -0.23
N ASP A 111 -29.07 10.95 0.19
CA ASP A 111 -30.08 11.53 -0.69
C ASP A 111 -30.77 10.50 -1.60
N GLY A 112 -31.00 9.29 -1.08
CA GLY A 112 -31.63 8.19 -1.80
C GLY A 112 -30.71 7.44 -2.75
N ASN A 113 -29.43 7.80 -2.85
CA ASN A 113 -28.42 7.11 -3.66
C ASN A 113 -27.54 6.22 -2.78
N THR A 114 -27.20 5.05 -3.29
CA THR A 114 -26.26 4.17 -2.61
C THR A 114 -24.83 4.71 -2.75
N ILE A 115 -24.11 4.72 -1.62
CA ILE A 115 -22.70 5.09 -1.54
C ILE A 115 -21.91 3.99 -0.85
N PHE A 116 -20.60 3.95 -1.09
CA PHE A 116 -19.68 3.13 -0.33
C PHE A 116 -18.89 3.96 0.67
N VAL A 117 -18.42 3.30 1.73
CA VAL A 117 -17.48 3.88 2.69
C VAL A 117 -16.30 2.92 2.84
N GLU A 118 -15.10 3.48 2.79
CA GLU A 118 -13.84 2.77 2.95
C GLU A 118 -13.06 3.37 4.10
N ALA A 119 -12.69 2.58 5.09
CA ALA A 119 -11.96 3.00 6.28
C ALA A 119 -10.45 2.83 6.10
N LYS A 120 -9.65 3.84 6.42
CA LYS A 120 -8.18 3.77 6.38
C LYS A 120 -7.58 4.22 7.70
N SER A 121 -6.83 3.33 8.34
CA SER A 121 -6.09 3.62 9.57
C SER A 121 -4.63 3.89 9.25
N ILE A 122 -4.24 5.16 9.36
CA ILE A 122 -2.90 5.65 9.03
C ILE A 122 -2.05 5.73 10.29
N ALA A 123 -0.82 5.21 10.23
CA ALA A 123 0.16 5.39 11.29
C ALA A 123 1.38 6.15 10.79
N ARG A 124 2.08 6.79 11.71
CA ARG A 124 3.46 7.21 11.44
C ARG A 124 4.33 5.95 11.33
N ALA A 125 4.62 5.52 10.11
CA ALA A 125 5.59 4.47 9.87
C ALA A 125 7.01 5.06 9.85
N LYS A 126 7.96 4.41 10.55
CA LYS A 126 9.40 4.62 10.33
C LYS A 126 9.83 3.59 9.31
N ASN A 127 10.23 4.04 8.12
CA ASN A 127 11.05 3.20 7.27
C ASN A 127 12.52 3.26 7.73
N SER A 128 13.39 2.42 7.14
CA SER A 128 14.83 2.37 7.42
C SER A 128 15.54 3.71 7.22
N ASP A 129 14.97 4.62 6.46
CA ASP A 129 15.52 5.91 6.04
C ASP A 129 14.92 7.09 6.83
N GLY A 130 14.04 6.78 7.78
CA GLY A 130 13.57 7.70 8.80
C GLY A 130 12.51 8.68 8.39
N ILE A 131 11.45 8.34 7.71
CA ILE A 131 10.20 9.13 7.57
C ILE A 131 9.72 9.26 6.11
N HIS A 132 8.94 8.32 5.69
CA HIS A 132 7.74 8.64 4.92
C HIS A 132 6.54 8.31 5.81
N THR A 133 5.72 9.27 6.09
CA THR A 133 4.42 9.01 6.65
C THR A 133 3.49 8.90 5.45
N GLU A 134 2.79 7.79 5.33
CA GLU A 134 1.65 7.64 4.42
C GLU A 134 0.69 8.86 4.50
N ALA A 135 0.70 9.56 5.64
CA ALA A 135 -0.01 10.81 5.86
C ALA A 135 0.42 11.96 4.91
N ASP A 136 1.64 11.95 4.40
CA ASP A 136 2.16 13.03 3.54
C ASP A 136 1.66 12.90 2.07
N GLU A 137 0.99 11.79 1.72
CA GLU A 137 0.43 11.53 0.40
C GLU A 137 -1.06 11.93 0.27
N TRP A 138 -1.67 12.41 1.35
CA TRP A 138 -3.07 12.84 1.40
C TRP A 138 -3.17 14.34 1.22
N GLY A 139 -4.11 14.80 0.39
CA GLY A 139 -4.45 16.21 0.24
C GLY A 139 -5.33 16.75 1.36
N GLU A 140 -5.91 17.91 1.14
CA GLU A 140 -6.81 18.54 2.09
C GLU A 140 -8.11 17.74 2.26
N PRO A 141 -8.64 17.58 3.49
CA PRO A 141 -9.92 16.93 3.72
C PRO A 141 -11.05 17.57 2.90
N GLY A 142 -11.94 16.74 2.37
CA GLY A 142 -13.03 17.16 1.49
C GLY A 142 -12.68 17.22 0.00
N THR A 143 -11.40 16.99 -0.37
CA THR A 143 -10.96 16.80 -1.75
C THR A 143 -10.94 15.31 -2.13
N ASP A 144 -10.63 15.01 -3.38
CA ASP A 144 -10.40 13.64 -3.88
C ASP A 144 -8.91 13.25 -3.90
N GLU A 145 -8.05 14.07 -3.30
CA GLU A 145 -6.60 13.88 -3.25
C GLU A 145 -6.21 12.86 -2.17
N ILE A 146 -6.20 11.59 -2.55
CA ILE A 146 -5.76 10.47 -1.71
C ILE A 146 -4.62 9.69 -2.41
N PRO A 147 -3.83 8.88 -1.69
CA PRO A 147 -2.82 8.04 -2.29
C PRO A 147 -3.39 7.21 -3.44
N LEU A 148 -2.70 7.20 -4.60
CA LEU A 148 -3.19 6.60 -5.84
C LEU A 148 -3.55 5.11 -5.66
N TYR A 149 -2.84 4.39 -4.80
CA TYR A 149 -3.12 2.98 -4.53
C TYR A 149 -4.43 2.75 -3.78
N TYR A 150 -4.92 3.70 -2.99
CA TYR A 150 -6.26 3.68 -2.41
C TYR A 150 -7.31 4.17 -3.40
N TYR A 151 -6.97 5.18 -4.20
CA TYR A 151 -7.87 5.70 -5.23
C TYR A 151 -8.33 4.60 -6.21
N VAL A 152 -7.39 3.82 -6.74
CA VAL A 152 -7.72 2.72 -7.66
C VAL A 152 -8.49 1.59 -6.99
N GLN A 153 -8.29 1.36 -5.69
CA GLN A 153 -9.06 0.39 -4.90
C GLN A 153 -10.54 0.77 -4.84
N VAL A 154 -10.86 1.98 -4.41
CA VAL A 154 -12.26 2.43 -4.27
C VAL A 154 -12.93 2.63 -5.62
N LEU A 155 -12.18 3.05 -6.63
CA LEU A 155 -12.69 3.15 -7.98
C LEU A 155 -13.08 1.76 -8.54
N TRP A 156 -12.29 0.73 -8.26
CA TRP A 156 -12.62 -0.65 -8.59
C TRP A 156 -13.87 -1.13 -7.87
N GLN A 157 -14.03 -0.82 -6.60
CA GLN A 157 -15.23 -1.18 -5.83
C GLN A 157 -16.47 -0.61 -6.49
N MET A 158 -16.48 0.67 -6.86
CA MET A 158 -17.56 1.30 -7.59
C MET A 158 -17.75 0.65 -8.99
N HIS A 159 -16.67 0.40 -9.72
CA HIS A 159 -16.72 -0.22 -11.05
C HIS A 159 -17.42 -1.59 -11.03
N MET A 160 -17.24 -2.35 -9.98
CA MET A 160 -17.92 -3.65 -9.81
C MET A 160 -19.45 -3.52 -9.68
N THR A 161 -19.99 -2.33 -9.43
CA THR A 161 -21.44 -2.07 -9.46
C THR A 161 -21.94 -1.61 -10.83
N HIS A 162 -21.05 -1.29 -11.78
CA HIS A 162 -21.39 -0.76 -13.10
C HIS A 162 -21.52 -1.86 -14.17
N GLY A 163 -22.09 -3.01 -13.80
CA GLY A 163 -22.43 -4.09 -14.71
C GLY A 163 -23.68 -3.79 -15.57
N PRO A 164 -24.09 -4.78 -16.38
CA PRO A 164 -25.32 -4.69 -17.20
C PRO A 164 -26.59 -4.46 -16.37
N GLU A 165 -26.61 -5.01 -15.15
CA GLU A 165 -27.74 -4.96 -14.23
C GLU A 165 -27.25 -4.52 -12.85
N GLY A 166 -28.11 -3.84 -12.10
CA GLY A 166 -27.87 -3.44 -10.72
C GLY A 166 -27.83 -1.93 -10.47
N GLU A 167 -27.77 -1.57 -9.22
CA GLU A 167 -27.63 -0.19 -8.78
C GLU A 167 -26.17 0.24 -8.91
N ARG A 168 -25.96 1.43 -9.48
CA ARG A 168 -24.64 1.97 -9.77
C ARG A 168 -24.19 2.90 -8.64
N VAL A 169 -23.18 2.50 -7.90
CA VAL A 169 -22.54 3.37 -6.91
C VAL A 169 -21.62 4.35 -7.61
N THR A 170 -21.88 5.63 -7.44
CA THR A 170 -21.14 6.71 -8.10
C THR A 170 -20.23 7.48 -7.15
N ARG A 171 -20.30 7.21 -5.83
CA ARG A 171 -19.48 7.86 -4.81
C ARG A 171 -19.03 6.88 -3.73
N THR A 172 -17.76 6.99 -3.34
CA THR A 172 -17.20 6.35 -2.15
C THR A 172 -16.63 7.43 -1.24
N TYR A 173 -16.93 7.38 0.05
CA TYR A 173 -16.25 8.17 1.05
C TYR A 173 -15.08 7.38 1.63
N VAL A 174 -13.86 7.88 1.48
CA VAL A 174 -12.68 7.33 2.15
C VAL A 174 -12.50 8.07 3.46
N VAL A 175 -12.55 7.33 4.56
CA VAL A 175 -12.43 7.89 5.91
C VAL A 175 -11.06 7.53 6.47
N LYS A 176 -10.20 8.55 6.55
CA LYS A 176 -8.84 8.42 7.10
C LYS A 176 -8.86 8.69 8.59
N HIS A 177 -8.33 7.76 9.39
CA HIS A 177 -8.05 7.96 10.81
C HIS A 177 -6.55 7.96 11.07
N GLY A 178 -6.07 8.98 11.76
CA GLY A 178 -4.66 9.14 12.12
C GLY A 178 -3.89 10.10 11.22
N PRO A 179 -2.62 10.37 11.54
CA PRO A 179 -1.80 9.69 12.56
C PRO A 179 -2.07 10.09 14.02
N TRP A 180 -2.94 11.07 14.27
CA TRP A 180 -3.34 11.48 15.62
C TRP A 180 -4.65 10.81 16.02
N VAL A 181 -4.84 10.57 17.31
CA VAL A 181 -5.98 9.82 17.88
C VAL A 181 -7.34 10.46 17.56
N ASP A 182 -7.39 11.77 17.46
CA ASP A 182 -8.58 12.58 17.23
C ASP A 182 -8.73 13.06 15.77
N GLN A 183 -7.84 12.61 14.88
CA GLN A 183 -7.85 13.01 13.49
C GLN A 183 -8.67 12.04 12.65
N TYR A 184 -9.79 12.53 12.13
CA TYR A 184 -10.64 11.85 11.15
C TYR A 184 -10.90 12.78 9.98
N ASP A 185 -10.43 12.42 8.81
CA ASP A 185 -10.56 13.18 7.58
C ASP A 185 -11.40 12.39 6.58
N VAL A 186 -12.24 13.06 5.80
CA VAL A 186 -13.16 12.46 4.84
C VAL A 186 -12.83 12.94 3.44
N TYR A 187 -12.73 12.01 2.49
CA TYR A 187 -12.41 12.25 1.09
C TYR A 187 -13.51 11.67 0.20
N PRO A 188 -14.33 12.48 -0.45
CA PRO A 188 -15.34 12.02 -1.40
C PRO A 188 -14.69 11.69 -2.74
N ILE A 189 -14.82 10.45 -3.18
CA ILE A 189 -14.29 9.96 -4.46
C ILE A 189 -15.46 9.66 -5.38
N ASP A 190 -15.55 10.37 -6.48
CA ASP A 190 -16.57 10.13 -7.50
C ASP A 190 -16.09 9.11 -8.54
N TYR A 191 -17.01 8.31 -9.04
CA TYR A 191 -16.71 7.30 -10.03
C TYR A 191 -16.31 7.90 -11.38
N ASN A 192 -15.18 7.41 -11.92
CA ASN A 192 -14.71 7.74 -13.25
C ASN A 192 -14.84 6.54 -14.20
N PRO A 193 -15.82 6.55 -15.15
CA PRO A 193 -16.08 5.42 -16.04
C PRO A 193 -14.90 5.03 -16.92
N GLN A 194 -14.16 6.02 -17.45
CA GLN A 194 -13.01 5.77 -18.31
C GLN A 194 -11.88 5.07 -17.55
N MET A 195 -11.61 5.51 -16.32
CA MET A 195 -10.65 4.84 -15.45
C MET A 195 -11.14 3.44 -15.07
N GLY A 196 -12.43 3.27 -14.74
CA GLY A 196 -13.02 1.97 -14.43
C GLY A 196 -12.78 0.95 -15.55
N HIS A 197 -13.05 1.31 -16.81
CA HIS A 197 -12.76 0.45 -17.96
C HIS A 197 -11.26 0.17 -18.16
N THR A 198 -10.41 1.17 -17.87
CA THR A 198 -8.96 0.96 -17.92
C THR A 198 -8.51 -0.06 -16.88
N LEU A 199 -9.05 0.02 -15.66
CA LEU A 199 -8.78 -0.95 -14.59
C LEU A 199 -9.26 -2.34 -15.00
N GLU A 200 -10.48 -2.47 -15.54
CA GLU A 200 -11.02 -3.75 -16.01
C GLU A 200 -10.12 -4.40 -17.07
N THR A 201 -9.68 -3.62 -18.06
CA THR A 201 -8.79 -4.11 -19.12
C THR A 201 -7.44 -4.61 -18.55
N LYS A 202 -6.81 -3.82 -17.69
CA LYS A 202 -5.50 -4.18 -17.12
C LYS A 202 -5.58 -5.37 -16.17
N THR A 203 -6.61 -5.41 -15.33
CA THR A 203 -6.82 -6.50 -14.38
C THR A 203 -7.21 -7.80 -15.06
N LYS A 204 -7.99 -7.71 -16.16
CA LYS A 204 -8.29 -8.88 -17.00
C LYS A 204 -7.04 -9.46 -17.65
N ALA A 205 -6.18 -8.60 -18.20
CA ALA A 205 -4.90 -9.04 -18.79
C ALA A 205 -3.99 -9.71 -17.73
N PHE A 206 -3.95 -9.17 -16.52
CA PHE A 206 -3.25 -9.79 -15.40
C PHE A 206 -3.84 -11.16 -15.06
N PHE A 207 -5.18 -11.24 -14.90
CA PHE A 207 -5.86 -12.50 -14.57
C PHE A 207 -5.61 -13.57 -15.64
N ASP A 208 -5.70 -13.22 -16.91
CA ASP A 208 -5.41 -14.14 -18.01
C ASP A 208 -3.98 -14.64 -18.01
N SER A 209 -3.02 -13.80 -17.58
CA SER A 209 -1.62 -14.17 -17.48
C SER A 209 -1.34 -15.26 -16.45
N LEU A 210 -2.25 -15.48 -15.48
CA LEU A 210 -2.11 -16.55 -14.47
C LEU A 210 -2.08 -17.96 -15.06
N THR A 211 -2.53 -18.12 -16.30
CA THR A 211 -2.47 -19.42 -17.02
C THR A 211 -1.14 -19.67 -17.72
N LEU A 212 -0.27 -18.65 -17.79
CA LEU A 212 1.04 -18.78 -18.45
C LEU A 212 1.99 -19.68 -17.63
N PRO A 213 2.88 -20.42 -18.29
CA PRO A 213 3.83 -21.29 -17.58
C PRO A 213 4.88 -20.53 -16.78
N GLN A 214 5.13 -19.26 -17.12
CA GLN A 214 6.10 -18.39 -16.46
C GLN A 214 5.50 -17.01 -16.23
N CYS A 215 5.94 -16.34 -15.16
CA CYS A 215 5.52 -14.99 -14.86
C CYS A 215 5.99 -14.02 -15.97
N PRO A 216 5.07 -13.29 -16.61
CA PRO A 216 5.42 -12.37 -17.70
C PRO A 216 5.89 -10.99 -17.18
N TYR A 217 5.82 -10.75 -15.87
CA TYR A 217 6.14 -9.46 -15.27
C TYR A 217 7.62 -9.41 -14.87
N PRO A 218 8.30 -8.25 -15.07
CA PRO A 218 9.66 -8.07 -14.64
C PRO A 218 9.76 -8.06 -13.11
N ILE A 219 10.91 -8.49 -12.61
CA ILE A 219 11.25 -8.33 -11.19
C ILE A 219 11.58 -6.86 -10.95
N GLU A 220 10.81 -6.21 -10.10
CA GLU A 220 11.01 -4.81 -9.75
C GLU A 220 12.17 -4.63 -8.77
N ASP A 221 12.95 -3.54 -8.92
CA ASP A 221 14.00 -3.15 -7.97
C ASP A 221 13.37 -2.67 -6.66
N ARG A 222 13.11 -3.63 -5.77
CA ARG A 222 12.46 -3.38 -4.49
C ARG A 222 13.22 -4.00 -3.32
N ALA A 223 13.35 -3.24 -2.25
CA ALA A 223 13.99 -3.73 -1.03
C ALA A 223 13.25 -4.97 -0.49
N GLY A 224 13.97 -6.08 -0.36
CA GLY A 224 13.45 -7.31 0.20
C GLY A 224 12.84 -8.29 -0.80
N ILE A 225 12.67 -7.95 -2.08
CA ILE A 225 12.11 -8.85 -3.11
C ILE A 225 12.84 -10.20 -3.20
N HIS A 226 14.16 -10.22 -2.96
CA HIS A 226 14.95 -11.45 -2.93
C HIS A 226 14.47 -12.45 -1.87
N LYS A 227 13.87 -11.98 -0.76
CA LYS A 227 13.32 -12.84 0.30
C LYS A 227 12.09 -13.61 -0.17
N PHE A 228 11.30 -13.01 -1.06
CA PHE A 228 10.18 -13.69 -1.68
C PHE A 228 10.66 -14.87 -2.52
N PHE A 229 11.63 -14.65 -3.41
CA PHE A 229 12.18 -15.72 -4.25
C PHE A 229 12.92 -16.81 -3.44
N ALA A 230 13.59 -16.43 -2.34
CA ALA A 230 14.19 -17.40 -1.43
C ALA A 230 13.16 -18.30 -0.73
N LYS A 231 11.96 -17.80 -0.46
CA LYS A 231 10.85 -18.60 0.08
C LYS A 231 10.15 -19.43 -0.98
N LEU A 232 10.09 -18.94 -2.21
CA LEU A 232 9.49 -19.66 -3.34
C LEU A 232 10.29 -20.91 -3.69
N ASN A 233 11.62 -20.86 -3.53
CA ASN A 233 12.56 -21.96 -3.79
C ASN A 233 13.43 -22.17 -2.53
N PRO A 234 12.90 -22.85 -1.48
CA PRO A 234 13.60 -22.98 -0.21
C PRO A 234 14.69 -24.08 -0.23
N ASP A 235 14.60 -25.04 -1.15
CA ASP A 235 15.50 -26.18 -1.20
C ASP A 235 16.83 -25.81 -1.84
N ILE A 236 17.91 -26.38 -1.33
CA ILE A 236 19.26 -26.19 -1.83
C ILE A 236 19.83 -27.53 -2.23
N GLU A 237 20.23 -27.67 -3.48
CA GLU A 237 20.97 -28.81 -4.00
C GLU A 237 22.47 -28.47 -3.95
N PRO A 238 23.26 -29.09 -3.03
CA PRO A 238 24.64 -28.64 -2.77
C PRO A 238 25.57 -28.70 -3.96
N ASP A 239 25.33 -29.65 -4.87
CA ASP A 239 26.21 -29.92 -6.02
C ASP A 239 25.63 -29.35 -7.35
N TYR A 240 24.54 -28.55 -7.27
CA TYR A 240 23.94 -27.93 -8.44
C TYR A 240 24.44 -26.50 -8.61
N GLU A 241 25.03 -26.21 -9.75
CA GLU A 241 25.50 -24.88 -10.14
C GLU A 241 24.59 -24.30 -11.22
N TRP A 242 24.16 -23.04 -11.02
CA TRP A 242 23.41 -22.30 -12.01
C TRP A 242 24.23 -21.14 -12.57
N GLU A 243 24.42 -21.13 -13.89
CA GLU A 243 25.11 -20.04 -14.57
C GLU A 243 24.13 -18.85 -14.75
N VAL A 244 24.41 -17.76 -14.05
CA VAL A 244 23.62 -16.52 -14.17
C VAL A 244 23.96 -15.74 -15.44
N SER A 245 23.04 -14.93 -15.94
CA SER A 245 23.33 -14.05 -17.08
C SER A 245 24.45 -13.06 -16.75
N GLN A 246 25.24 -12.67 -17.74
CA GLN A 246 26.29 -11.66 -17.58
C GLN A 246 25.68 -10.32 -17.09
N GLY A 247 24.47 -9.95 -17.56
CA GLY A 247 23.76 -8.75 -17.15
C GLY A 247 23.46 -8.77 -15.65
N ASP A 248 22.77 -9.80 -15.16
CA ASP A 248 22.43 -9.93 -13.75
C ASP A 248 23.66 -9.96 -12.85
N ALA A 249 24.73 -10.64 -13.29
CA ALA A 249 25.97 -10.67 -12.54
C ALA A 249 26.62 -9.28 -12.42
N VAL A 250 26.65 -8.52 -13.52
CA VAL A 250 27.18 -7.15 -13.55
C VAL A 250 26.36 -6.24 -12.66
N ASP A 251 25.04 -6.27 -12.77
CA ASP A 251 24.14 -5.42 -11.98
C ASP A 251 24.29 -5.71 -10.48
N TYR A 252 24.33 -6.99 -10.10
CA TYR A 252 24.52 -7.37 -8.70
C TYR A 252 25.86 -6.91 -8.13
N LEU A 253 26.98 -7.11 -8.87
CA LEU A 253 28.30 -6.70 -8.43
C LEU A 253 28.45 -5.18 -8.39
N THR A 254 27.89 -4.47 -9.37
CA THR A 254 27.86 -3.00 -9.39
C THR A 254 27.11 -2.45 -8.18
N ALA A 255 25.89 -2.93 -7.93
CA ALA A 255 25.10 -2.51 -6.77
C ALA A 255 25.80 -2.78 -5.43
N LYS A 256 26.52 -3.90 -5.31
CA LYS A 256 27.34 -4.19 -4.12
C LYS A 256 28.49 -3.20 -3.95
N THR A 257 29.16 -2.85 -5.03
CA THR A 257 30.26 -1.86 -5.03
C THR A 257 29.75 -0.47 -4.64
N ASP A 258 28.70 -0.01 -5.31
CA ASP A 258 28.06 1.29 -5.05
C ASP A 258 27.61 1.42 -3.60
N ARG A 259 27.04 0.35 -3.04
CA ARG A 259 26.65 0.32 -1.62
C ARG A 259 27.86 0.46 -0.69
N ALA A 260 28.96 -0.25 -0.98
CA ALA A 260 30.18 -0.15 -0.19
C ALA A 260 30.78 1.24 -0.25
N ASP A 261 30.82 1.85 -1.44
CA ASP A 261 31.32 3.21 -1.65
C ASP A 261 30.41 4.27 -0.96
N ALA A 262 29.09 4.09 -1.05
CA ALA A 262 28.14 4.96 -0.34
C ALA A 262 28.34 4.88 1.17
N GLN A 263 28.53 3.67 1.74
CA GLN A 263 28.80 3.47 3.16
C GLN A 263 30.12 4.15 3.58
N ALA A 264 31.18 3.99 2.79
CA ALA A 264 32.46 4.63 3.06
C ALA A 264 32.36 6.17 3.05
N ARG A 265 31.62 6.74 2.09
CA ARG A 265 31.34 8.19 2.03
C ARG A 265 30.56 8.67 3.24
N GLU A 266 29.53 7.92 3.67
CA GLU A 266 28.74 8.22 4.86
C GLU A 266 29.60 8.19 6.12
N ASP A 267 30.43 7.16 6.31
CA ASP A 267 31.31 7.01 7.47
C ASP A 267 32.36 8.12 7.51
N GLY A 268 32.92 8.48 6.36
CA GLY A 268 33.83 9.62 6.23
C GLY A 268 33.16 10.96 6.59
N ALA A 269 31.93 11.18 6.17
CA ALA A 269 31.16 12.37 6.54
C ALA A 269 30.83 12.40 8.04
N LYS A 270 30.39 11.29 8.62
CA LYS A 270 30.15 11.14 10.07
C LYS A 270 31.42 11.44 10.88
N ALA A 271 32.57 10.93 10.45
CA ALA A 271 33.84 11.15 11.13
C ALA A 271 34.22 12.65 11.11
N ARG A 272 34.06 13.34 9.98
CA ARG A 272 34.31 14.78 9.89
C ARG A 272 33.40 15.59 10.81
N ILE A 273 32.11 15.26 10.84
CA ILE A 273 31.12 15.92 11.71
C ILE A 273 31.49 15.67 13.20
N LEU A 274 31.72 14.42 13.59
CA LEU A 274 32.11 14.07 14.98
C LEU A 274 33.36 14.77 15.42
N LYS A 275 34.38 14.87 14.54
CA LYS A 275 35.60 15.60 14.81
C LYS A 275 35.34 17.09 15.05
N ALA A 276 34.50 17.70 14.23
CA ALA A 276 34.16 19.12 14.30
C ALA A 276 33.30 19.44 15.54
N MET A 277 32.42 18.54 15.95
CA MET A 277 31.51 18.73 17.09
C MET A 277 32.23 18.84 18.45
N GLY A 278 33.43 18.27 18.61
CA GLY A 278 34.11 18.22 19.90
C GLY A 278 33.21 17.57 20.97
N THR A 279 32.74 18.36 21.93
CA THR A 279 31.82 17.95 23.01
C THR A 279 30.35 18.27 22.74
N ALA A 280 30.05 18.93 21.62
CA ALA A 280 28.66 19.31 21.28
C ALA A 280 27.75 18.06 21.12
N ARG A 281 26.50 18.19 21.58
CA ARG A 281 25.50 17.13 21.51
C ARG A 281 24.83 17.06 20.14
N THR A 282 24.59 18.21 19.53
CA THR A 282 23.77 18.33 18.28
C THR A 282 24.62 18.95 17.18
N ALA A 283 24.61 18.32 16.00
CA ALA A 283 25.14 18.88 14.77
C ALA A 283 24.01 19.56 14.01
N THR A 284 24.23 20.84 13.62
CA THR A 284 23.25 21.61 12.82
C THR A 284 23.90 22.20 11.58
N CYS A 285 23.11 22.44 10.52
CA CYS A 285 23.51 23.16 9.32
C CYS A 285 22.33 24.02 8.87
N ASN A 286 22.56 25.34 8.68
CA ASN A 286 21.54 26.32 8.28
C ASN A 286 20.23 26.21 9.10
N GLY A 287 20.33 26.04 10.43
CA GLY A 287 19.18 25.90 11.34
C GLY A 287 18.57 24.50 11.39
N HIS A 288 18.98 23.59 10.52
CA HIS A 288 18.48 22.21 10.49
C HIS A 288 19.38 21.26 11.26
N THR A 289 18.78 20.34 12.02
CA THR A 289 19.54 19.30 12.75
C THR A 289 19.98 18.21 11.79
N ILE A 290 21.28 17.94 11.75
CA ILE A 290 21.90 16.88 10.94
C ILE A 290 22.07 15.59 11.75
N GLY A 291 22.33 15.70 13.04
CA GLY A 291 22.50 14.52 13.88
C GLY A 291 22.73 14.83 15.35
N TYR A 292 22.61 13.78 16.15
CA TYR A 292 22.84 13.81 17.59
C TYR A 292 23.99 12.89 17.97
N ARG A 293 24.85 13.36 18.84
CA ARG A 293 25.90 12.58 19.46
C ARG A 293 25.33 11.74 20.60
N ARG A 294 25.49 10.44 20.54
CA ARG A 294 24.99 9.49 21.56
C ARG A 294 26.07 8.51 21.95
N THR A 295 26.12 8.18 23.24
CA THR A 295 26.95 7.11 23.76
C THR A 295 26.36 5.76 23.48
N THR A 296 27.14 4.83 23.00
CA THR A 296 26.81 3.43 22.76
C THR A 296 27.75 2.53 23.54
N LYS A 297 27.47 1.22 23.58
CA LYS A 297 28.37 0.23 24.18
C LYS A 297 29.76 0.20 23.51
N LYS A 298 29.91 0.69 22.30
CA LYS A 298 31.12 0.70 21.49
C LYS A 298 31.79 2.09 21.43
N GLY A 299 31.28 3.09 22.15
CA GLY A 299 31.78 4.48 22.13
C GLY A 299 30.70 5.48 21.72
N VAL A 300 31.14 6.66 21.25
CA VAL A 300 30.23 7.73 20.81
C VAL A 300 29.97 7.62 19.30
N SER A 301 28.73 7.77 18.88
CA SER A 301 28.33 7.76 17.47
C SER A 301 27.38 8.91 17.14
N LEU A 302 27.33 9.29 15.86
CA LEU A 302 26.38 10.26 15.32
C LEU A 302 25.13 9.52 14.83
N TYR A 303 23.98 9.89 15.40
CA TYR A 303 22.66 9.37 15.01
C TYR A 303 21.89 10.45 14.28
N PRO A 304 21.20 10.08 13.19
CA PRO A 304 20.36 11.04 12.47
C PRO A 304 19.18 11.51 13.32
N PRO A 305 18.62 12.70 13.06
CA PRO A 305 17.36 13.14 13.65
C PRO A 305 16.21 12.26 13.16
N GLN A 306 15.07 12.38 13.79
CA GLN A 306 13.87 11.64 13.39
C GLN A 306 13.41 12.02 11.97
N LYS A 307 13.63 13.27 11.55
CA LYS A 307 13.43 13.76 10.19
C LYS A 307 14.73 14.39 9.71
N LEU A 308 15.35 13.78 8.71
CA LEU A 308 16.50 14.36 8.03
C LEU A 308 16.04 15.55 7.18
N PRO A 309 16.74 16.67 7.19
CA PRO A 309 16.53 17.73 6.22
C PRO A 309 16.89 17.22 4.81
N THR A 310 16.21 17.74 3.81
CA THR A 310 16.59 17.50 2.42
C THR A 310 17.87 18.25 2.07
N ILE A 311 18.60 17.79 1.04
CA ILE A 311 19.79 18.48 0.55
C ILE A 311 19.45 19.93 0.17
N THR A 312 18.28 20.15 -0.47
CA THR A 312 17.79 21.48 -0.85
C THR A 312 17.65 22.40 0.37
N GLN A 313 17.04 21.93 1.46
CA GLN A 313 16.88 22.72 2.69
C GLN A 313 18.23 23.14 3.31
N ILE A 314 19.29 22.37 3.10
CA ILE A 314 20.61 22.67 3.63
C ILE A 314 21.40 23.59 2.69
N THR A 315 21.15 23.52 1.37
CA THR A 315 21.89 24.28 0.35
C THR A 315 21.27 25.64 0.02
N THR A 316 19.96 25.82 0.28
CA THR A 316 19.29 27.12 0.10
C THR A 316 19.58 28.01 1.31
N LYS A 317 20.21 29.19 1.07
CA LYS A 317 20.47 30.22 2.08
C LYS A 317 19.22 31.03 2.33
#